data_68f02ff4d0b19f2085fe552efb453aed
#
_entry.id   68f02ff4d0b19f2085fe552efb453aed
#
_cell.length_a   1.000
_cell.length_b   1.000
_cell.length_c   1.000
_cell.angle_alpha   90.00
_cell.angle_beta   90.00
_cell.angle_gamma   90.00
#
_symmetry.space_group_name_H-M   'P 1'
#
loop_
_entity.id
_entity.type
_entity.pdbx_description
1 polymer ?
#
loop_
_entity_poly.entity_id
_entity_poly.type
_entity_poly.pdbx_seq_one_letter_code
_entity_poly.pdbx_strand_id
1 'polypeptide(L)'
;MANPGWGLCTYRGADGADALGALRHADGVVVAVPGPRYGGLIAAVAEWDALEQRLAGWEPADLPAVPDAVLLAPLRYPRKLICAGVNYGSHMAEMGAGAPDPDWAAWFFLKPPTTTVIGPDAAIEIDPDPDEQVDWEGELGIVIGRGGRGITAEDAAGHVAGFTVVNDISARGPHRREGAPHDAFRYDWLASKAQDTFCPMGPAVTPRWLLPDPDDQRLRLWVNDELKQDERAGDMLVGWRELVAAASARVTLEPGDVIAAGTPAGVGMPRAQFLRHGDVVRVAIEGIGTLRNPVVTRTRAATGARLAAPRGG
;
A
#
# COMPACT_ATOMS: atom_id res chain seq x y z
N MET A 1 -9.77 16.54 13.65
CA MET A 1 -11.08 16.02 13.18
C MET A 1 -11.31 14.66 13.79
N ALA A 2 -12.56 14.25 14.06
CA ALA A 2 -12.81 12.91 14.58
C ALA A 2 -12.36 11.88 13.54
N ASN A 3 -11.66 10.84 14.01
CA ASN A 3 -11.27 9.69 13.18
C ASN A 3 -12.55 9.13 12.55
N PRO A 4 -12.64 8.90 11.21
CA PRO A 4 -13.78 8.20 10.65
C PRO A 4 -13.93 6.88 11.40
N GLY A 5 -15.13 6.59 11.86
CA GLY A 5 -15.35 5.58 12.89
C GLY A 5 -14.96 4.16 12.47
N TRP A 6 -14.77 3.87 11.15
CA TRP A 6 -14.54 2.51 10.67
C TRP A 6 -13.98 2.44 9.24
N GLY A 7 -13.44 1.27 8.87
CA GLY A 7 -13.02 0.94 7.51
C GLY A 7 -13.41 -0.49 7.12
N LEU A 8 -13.62 -0.74 5.83
CA LEU A 8 -13.90 -2.06 5.29
C LEU A 8 -12.66 -2.95 5.36
N CYS A 9 -12.79 -4.15 5.89
CA CYS A 9 -11.68 -5.09 6.02
C CYS A 9 -12.05 -6.49 5.48
N THR A 10 -11.03 -7.25 5.17
CA THR A 10 -11.15 -8.71 5.02
C THR A 10 -10.62 -9.35 6.28
N TYR A 11 -11.37 -10.28 6.84
CA TYR A 11 -10.94 -11.04 8.00
C TYR A 11 -11.17 -12.54 7.76
N ARG A 12 -10.40 -13.37 8.47
CA ARG A 12 -10.63 -14.81 8.58
C ARG A 12 -11.40 -15.09 9.87
N GLY A 13 -12.54 -15.75 9.74
CA GLY A 13 -13.36 -16.17 10.87
C GLY A 13 -12.86 -17.47 11.51
N ALA A 14 -13.47 -17.86 12.62
CA ALA A 14 -13.18 -19.10 13.32
C ALA A 14 -13.41 -20.36 12.46
N ASP A 15 -14.27 -20.28 11.44
CA ASP A 15 -14.51 -21.33 10.45
C ASP A 15 -13.41 -21.46 9.38
N GLY A 16 -12.36 -20.62 9.45
CA GLY A 16 -11.27 -20.56 8.50
C GLY A 16 -11.61 -19.88 7.17
N ALA A 17 -12.87 -19.42 6.99
CA ALA A 17 -13.28 -18.72 5.78
C ALA A 17 -12.97 -17.23 5.85
N ASP A 18 -12.57 -16.67 4.71
CA ASP A 18 -12.41 -15.22 4.56
C ASP A 18 -13.78 -14.57 4.41
N ALA A 19 -13.96 -13.38 5.01
CA ALA A 19 -15.21 -12.62 4.95
C ALA A 19 -14.96 -11.12 4.92
N LEU A 20 -15.96 -10.38 4.39
CA LEU A 20 -16.03 -8.93 4.49
C LEU A 20 -16.49 -8.54 5.88
N GLY A 21 -15.78 -7.60 6.50
CA GLY A 21 -16.13 -6.96 7.76
C GLY A 21 -15.89 -5.46 7.72
N ALA A 22 -16.21 -4.82 8.83
CA ALA A 22 -15.77 -3.46 9.12
C ALA A 22 -14.91 -3.46 10.38
N LEU A 23 -13.77 -2.78 10.32
CA LEU A 23 -12.88 -2.55 11.44
C LEU A 23 -13.25 -1.21 12.08
N ARG A 24 -13.68 -1.22 13.33
CA ARG A 24 -13.85 0.02 14.11
C ARG A 24 -12.49 0.58 14.49
N HIS A 25 -12.24 1.84 14.18
CA HIS A 25 -10.95 2.45 14.45
C HIS A 25 -10.72 2.77 15.93
N ALA A 26 -11.81 2.93 16.70
CA ALA A 26 -11.73 3.31 18.12
C ALA A 26 -11.15 2.20 19.01
N ASP A 27 -11.45 0.95 18.70
CA ASP A 27 -11.11 -0.20 19.54
C ASP A 27 -10.47 -1.38 18.78
N GLY A 28 -10.33 -1.25 17.45
CA GLY A 28 -9.76 -2.31 16.60
C GLY A 28 -10.66 -3.54 16.43
N VAL A 29 -11.95 -3.43 16.78
CA VAL A 29 -12.89 -4.55 16.70
C VAL A 29 -13.44 -4.72 15.31
N VAL A 30 -13.44 -5.96 14.81
CA VAL A 30 -14.10 -6.34 13.56
C VAL A 30 -15.57 -6.65 13.84
N VAL A 31 -16.45 -6.07 13.03
CA VAL A 31 -17.90 -6.34 13.06
C VAL A 31 -18.39 -6.80 11.68
N ALA A 32 -19.52 -7.51 11.66
CA ALA A 32 -20.12 -7.96 10.40
C ALA A 32 -20.73 -6.79 9.62
N VAL A 33 -20.52 -6.81 8.30
CA VAL A 33 -21.18 -5.85 7.38
C VAL A 33 -22.57 -6.39 6.99
N PRO A 34 -23.61 -5.55 6.92
CA PRO A 34 -24.95 -6.00 6.55
C PRO A 34 -25.02 -6.45 5.08
N GLY A 35 -25.84 -7.48 4.80
CA GLY A 35 -26.12 -7.97 3.45
C GLY A 35 -25.50 -9.33 3.12
N PRO A 36 -25.24 -9.62 1.84
CA PRO A 36 -24.68 -10.90 1.42
C PRO A 36 -23.31 -11.15 2.04
N ARG A 37 -22.99 -12.41 2.30
CA ARG A 37 -21.66 -12.81 2.76
C ARG A 37 -20.70 -12.82 1.56
N TYR A 38 -19.73 -11.90 1.55
CA TYR A 38 -18.63 -11.88 0.59
C TYR A 38 -17.41 -12.58 1.17
N GLY A 39 -16.63 -13.25 0.32
CA GLY A 39 -15.33 -13.85 0.67
C GLY A 39 -14.21 -12.81 0.83
N GLY A 40 -14.53 -11.62 1.31
CA GLY A 40 -13.63 -10.50 1.53
C GLY A 40 -13.98 -9.29 0.66
N LEU A 41 -13.23 -8.19 0.86
CA LEU A 41 -13.50 -6.91 0.19
C LEU A 41 -13.30 -6.99 -1.34
N ILE A 42 -12.36 -7.79 -1.82
CA ILE A 42 -12.12 -7.91 -3.27
C ILE A 42 -13.35 -8.48 -4.02
N ALA A 43 -14.11 -9.37 -3.38
CA ALA A 43 -15.35 -9.88 -3.94
C ALA A 43 -16.48 -8.83 -3.85
N ALA A 44 -16.54 -8.09 -2.76
CA ALA A 44 -17.56 -7.09 -2.52
C ALA A 44 -17.41 -5.84 -3.41
N VAL A 45 -16.18 -5.42 -3.67
CA VAL A 45 -15.91 -4.23 -4.50
C VAL A 45 -16.32 -4.43 -5.96
N ALA A 46 -16.47 -5.66 -6.43
CA ALA A 46 -17.03 -5.97 -7.74
C ALA A 46 -18.49 -5.49 -7.90
N GLU A 47 -19.22 -5.34 -6.78
CA GLU A 47 -20.58 -4.85 -6.70
C GLU A 47 -20.61 -3.49 -5.94
N TRP A 48 -19.65 -2.62 -6.21
CA TRP A 48 -19.38 -1.42 -5.42
C TRP A 48 -20.59 -0.52 -5.25
N ASP A 49 -21.37 -0.27 -6.29
CA ASP A 49 -22.57 0.59 -6.22
C ASP A 49 -23.60 0.07 -5.21
N ALA A 50 -23.85 -1.24 -5.22
CA ALA A 50 -24.77 -1.87 -4.28
C ALA A 50 -24.21 -1.87 -2.85
N LEU A 51 -22.90 -2.04 -2.69
CA LEU A 51 -22.24 -1.98 -1.39
C LEU A 51 -22.27 -0.56 -0.83
N GLU A 52 -21.93 0.45 -1.62
CA GLU A 52 -21.96 1.86 -1.25
C GLU A 52 -23.35 2.28 -0.79
N GLN A 53 -24.41 1.95 -1.57
CA GLN A 53 -25.81 2.23 -1.20
C GLN A 53 -26.20 1.57 0.12
N ARG A 54 -25.78 0.32 0.35
CA ARG A 54 -26.11 -0.42 1.58
C ARG A 54 -25.44 0.17 2.80
N LEU A 55 -24.22 0.72 2.63
CA LEU A 55 -23.43 1.29 3.72
C LEU A 55 -23.67 2.80 3.91
N ALA A 56 -24.48 3.43 3.04
CA ALA A 56 -24.86 4.83 3.21
C ALA A 56 -25.61 5.04 4.54
N GLY A 57 -25.00 5.82 5.44
CA GLY A 57 -25.54 6.07 6.78
C GLY A 57 -25.47 4.89 7.76
N TRP A 58 -24.80 3.79 7.38
CA TRP A 58 -24.58 2.67 8.29
C TRP A 58 -23.45 2.99 9.28
N GLU A 59 -23.72 2.69 10.57
CA GLU A 59 -22.76 2.92 11.66
C GLU A 59 -22.55 1.63 12.45
N PRO A 60 -21.30 1.14 12.59
CA PRO A 60 -20.98 -0.11 13.26
C PRO A 60 -20.73 0.02 14.78
N ALA A 61 -20.90 1.21 15.37
CA ALA A 61 -20.44 1.51 16.72
C ALA A 61 -20.92 0.51 17.79
N ASP A 62 -22.21 0.14 17.73
CA ASP A 62 -22.85 -0.72 18.74
C ASP A 62 -23.01 -2.19 18.29
N LEU A 63 -22.41 -2.56 17.16
CA LEU A 63 -22.50 -3.92 16.66
C LEU A 63 -21.58 -4.87 17.42
N PRO A 64 -22.01 -6.14 17.63
CA PRO A 64 -21.19 -7.12 18.31
C PRO A 64 -19.93 -7.46 17.49
N ALA A 65 -18.84 -7.72 18.23
CA ALA A 65 -17.60 -8.20 17.62
C ALA A 65 -17.81 -9.54 16.90
N VAL A 66 -17.12 -9.73 15.79
CA VAL A 66 -16.94 -11.05 15.19
C VAL A 66 -15.91 -11.81 16.05
N PRO A 67 -16.29 -12.95 16.65
CA PRO A 67 -15.37 -13.72 17.48
C PRO A 67 -14.16 -14.21 16.68
N ASP A 68 -12.98 -14.16 17.28
CA ASP A 68 -11.73 -14.71 16.75
C ASP A 68 -11.39 -14.23 15.32
N ALA A 69 -11.84 -13.02 14.95
CA ALA A 69 -11.53 -12.44 13.66
C ALA A 69 -10.04 -12.12 13.53
N VAL A 70 -9.38 -12.71 12.53
CA VAL A 70 -8.00 -12.41 12.18
C VAL A 70 -8.00 -11.50 10.95
N LEU A 71 -7.48 -10.28 11.10
CA LEU A 71 -7.36 -9.33 9.99
C LEU A 71 -6.39 -9.86 8.93
N LEU A 72 -6.80 -9.69 7.69
CA LEU A 72 -5.99 -9.97 6.50
C LEU A 72 -5.74 -8.67 5.73
N ALA A 73 -4.94 -8.69 4.68
CA ALA A 73 -4.91 -7.58 3.75
C ALA A 73 -6.34 -7.29 3.27
N PRO A 74 -6.81 -6.02 3.29
CA PRO A 74 -8.20 -5.71 2.96
C PRO A 74 -8.58 -6.17 1.55
N LEU A 75 -7.65 -6.10 0.60
CA LEU A 75 -7.81 -6.58 -0.76
C LEU A 75 -6.89 -7.79 -1.02
N ARG A 76 -7.44 -8.99 -1.05
CA ARG A 76 -6.70 -10.23 -1.33
C ARG A 76 -7.19 -10.87 -2.61
N TYR A 77 -6.64 -10.58 -3.76
CA TYR A 77 -5.57 -9.65 -4.08
C TYR A 77 -6.07 -8.63 -5.09
N PRO A 78 -5.54 -7.40 -5.13
CA PRO A 78 -5.85 -6.44 -6.18
C PRO A 78 -5.58 -7.03 -7.56
N ARG A 79 -6.36 -6.65 -8.57
CA ARG A 79 -6.06 -7.07 -9.95
C ARG A 79 -4.79 -6.41 -10.47
N LYS A 80 -4.62 -5.12 -10.17
CA LYS A 80 -3.40 -4.36 -10.40
C LYS A 80 -3.02 -3.63 -9.11
N LEU A 81 -1.72 -3.64 -8.82
CA LEU A 81 -1.10 -2.82 -7.80
C LEU A 81 -0.14 -1.88 -8.52
N ILE A 82 -0.60 -0.65 -8.70
CA ILE A 82 0.06 0.41 -9.46
C ILE A 82 0.73 1.33 -8.44
N CYS A 83 2.04 1.53 -8.54
CA CYS A 83 2.79 2.37 -7.63
C CYS A 83 3.29 3.61 -8.37
N ALA A 84 3.02 4.80 -7.82
CA ALA A 84 3.55 6.04 -8.35
C ALA A 84 5.04 6.16 -7.97
N GLY A 85 5.88 6.42 -8.94
CA GLY A 85 7.27 6.80 -8.69
C GLY A 85 7.33 8.16 -8.00
N VAL A 86 8.51 8.62 -7.61
CA VAL A 86 8.77 9.80 -6.78
C VAL A 86 7.67 10.86 -6.86
N ASN A 87 6.87 10.98 -5.80
CA ASN A 87 5.68 11.85 -5.78
C ASN A 87 5.67 12.86 -4.63
N TYR A 88 6.81 13.05 -3.95
CA TYR A 88 6.98 14.08 -2.92
C TYR A 88 8.26 14.85 -3.15
N GLY A 89 8.16 16.18 -3.11
CA GLY A 89 9.32 17.08 -3.26
C GLY A 89 10.35 16.87 -2.15
N SER A 90 9.90 16.59 -0.94
CA SER A 90 10.75 16.25 0.21
C SER A 90 11.58 14.98 -0.04
N HIS A 91 10.96 13.95 -0.63
CA HIS A 91 11.67 12.72 -1.00
C HIS A 91 12.68 12.96 -2.12
N MET A 92 12.35 13.75 -3.14
CA MET A 92 13.32 14.15 -4.16
C MET A 92 14.53 14.86 -3.55
N ALA A 93 14.29 15.79 -2.64
CA ALA A 93 15.35 16.55 -1.98
C ALA A 93 16.27 15.65 -1.14
N GLU A 94 15.73 14.70 -0.36
CA GLU A 94 16.56 13.78 0.44
C GLU A 94 17.39 12.82 -0.44
N MET A 95 16.92 12.51 -1.64
CA MET A 95 17.64 11.71 -2.63
C MET A 95 18.70 12.50 -3.40
N GLY A 96 18.87 13.78 -3.11
CA GLY A 96 19.81 14.68 -3.79
C GLY A 96 19.36 15.10 -5.18
N ALA A 97 18.09 14.89 -5.53
CA ALA A 97 17.51 15.41 -6.76
C ALA A 97 17.21 16.91 -6.63
N GLY A 98 17.23 17.64 -7.74
CA GLY A 98 16.82 19.05 -7.80
C GLY A 98 15.31 19.22 -7.56
N ALA A 99 14.86 20.48 -7.57
CA ALA A 99 13.44 20.77 -7.53
C ALA A 99 12.70 20.07 -8.69
N PRO A 100 11.46 19.61 -8.47
CA PRO A 100 10.68 18.99 -9.53
C PRO A 100 10.46 19.99 -10.69
N ASP A 101 10.46 19.45 -11.91
CA ASP A 101 10.06 20.22 -13.10
C ASP A 101 8.64 20.76 -12.89
N PRO A 102 8.31 21.99 -13.26
CA PRO A 102 6.93 22.51 -13.25
C PRO A 102 5.93 21.62 -14.01
N ASP A 103 6.41 20.91 -15.04
CA ASP A 103 5.61 19.96 -15.83
C ASP A 103 5.75 18.51 -15.30
N TRP A 104 6.09 18.32 -14.02
CA TRP A 104 6.25 17.00 -13.41
C TRP A 104 5.02 16.15 -13.62
N ALA A 105 5.19 15.00 -14.24
CA ALA A 105 4.14 14.03 -14.49
C ALA A 105 4.37 12.75 -13.71
N ALA A 106 3.30 12.16 -13.19
CA ALA A 106 3.36 10.87 -12.53
C ALA A 106 3.84 9.78 -13.49
N TRP A 107 4.75 8.94 -13.03
CA TRP A 107 5.11 7.70 -13.68
C TRP A 107 4.84 6.52 -12.74
N PHE A 108 4.68 5.33 -13.30
CA PHE A 108 4.19 4.19 -12.54
C PHE A 108 5.01 2.94 -12.82
N PHE A 109 5.05 2.07 -11.80
CA PHE A 109 5.48 0.68 -11.92
C PHE A 109 4.44 -0.24 -11.28
N LEU A 110 4.60 -1.54 -11.43
CA LEU A 110 3.68 -2.53 -10.88
C LEU A 110 4.40 -3.42 -9.86
N LYS A 111 3.69 -3.79 -8.80
CA LYS A 111 4.07 -4.90 -7.91
C LYS A 111 3.14 -6.09 -8.17
N PRO A 112 3.65 -7.34 -8.21
CA PRO A 112 2.82 -8.53 -8.32
C PRO A 112 1.92 -8.68 -7.09
N PRO A 113 0.60 -8.52 -7.19
CA PRO A 113 -0.24 -8.43 -5.99
C PRO A 113 -0.37 -9.75 -5.23
N THR A 114 -0.24 -10.89 -5.91
CA THR A 114 -0.51 -12.22 -5.32
C THR A 114 0.55 -12.69 -4.34
N THR A 115 1.78 -12.17 -4.42
CA THR A 115 2.88 -12.58 -3.55
C THR A 115 3.45 -11.43 -2.71
N THR A 116 3.33 -10.19 -3.20
CA THR A 116 3.84 -9.03 -2.44
C THR A 116 2.89 -8.58 -1.34
N VAL A 117 1.55 -8.70 -1.56
CA VAL A 117 0.56 -8.17 -0.61
C VAL A 117 0.44 -9.05 0.62
N ILE A 118 0.68 -8.44 1.78
CA ILE A 118 0.45 -9.03 3.10
C ILE A 118 -0.42 -8.10 3.95
N GLY A 119 -1.12 -8.67 4.94
CA GLY A 119 -2.00 -7.92 5.84
C GLY A 119 -1.31 -7.43 7.12
N PRO A 120 -2.10 -6.86 8.04
CA PRO A 120 -1.63 -6.48 9.36
C PRO A 120 -1.02 -7.68 10.09
N ASP A 121 0.04 -7.42 10.86
CA ASP A 121 0.81 -8.37 11.66
C ASP A 121 1.46 -9.54 10.89
N ALA A 122 1.25 -9.66 9.57
CA ALA A 122 2.01 -10.57 8.75
C ALA A 122 3.48 -10.09 8.60
N ALA A 123 4.41 -11.03 8.54
CA ALA A 123 5.83 -10.68 8.52
C ALA A 123 6.28 -10.18 7.13
N ILE A 124 7.09 -9.12 7.13
CA ILE A 124 7.92 -8.74 5.98
C ILE A 124 9.12 -9.70 5.98
N GLU A 125 9.25 -10.49 4.94
CA GLU A 125 10.33 -11.49 4.83
C GLU A 125 11.49 -10.90 4.00
N ILE A 126 12.63 -10.70 4.64
CA ILE A 126 13.83 -10.16 4.00
C ILE A 126 14.88 -11.26 3.75
N ASP A 127 15.69 -11.11 2.72
CA ASP A 127 16.85 -11.99 2.50
C ASP A 127 17.89 -11.74 3.61
N PRO A 128 18.62 -12.78 4.09
CA PRO A 128 19.69 -12.62 5.08
C PRO A 128 20.91 -11.85 4.54
N ASP A 129 20.99 -11.62 3.23
CA ASP A 129 22.08 -10.86 2.63
C ASP A 129 21.94 -9.37 2.94
N PRO A 130 22.87 -8.75 3.69
CA PRO A 130 22.79 -7.33 4.02
C PRO A 130 22.89 -6.42 2.79
N ASP A 131 23.42 -6.91 1.68
CA ASP A 131 23.53 -6.15 0.43
C ASP A 131 22.17 -5.97 -0.27
N GLU A 132 21.12 -6.68 0.15
CA GLU A 132 19.73 -6.41 -0.28
C GLU A 132 19.26 -5.01 0.14
N GLN A 133 19.73 -4.49 1.26
CA GLN A 133 19.44 -3.13 1.72
C GLN A 133 17.94 -2.81 1.71
N VAL A 134 17.15 -3.61 2.44
CA VAL A 134 15.69 -3.49 2.45
C VAL A 134 15.23 -2.26 3.21
N ASP A 135 14.42 -1.43 2.54
CA ASP A 135 13.98 -0.11 2.98
C ASP A 135 12.44 -0.04 3.05
N TRP A 136 11.91 0.98 3.71
CA TRP A 136 10.49 1.25 3.93
C TRP A 136 10.02 2.47 3.15
N GLU A 137 8.76 2.46 2.73
CA GLU A 137 8.09 3.57 2.06
C GLU A 137 6.59 3.57 2.44
N GLY A 138 6.21 4.37 3.45
CA GLY A 138 4.81 4.56 3.82
C GLY A 138 4.07 5.40 2.79
N GLU A 139 2.88 4.94 2.35
CA GLU A 139 2.12 5.54 1.26
C GLU A 139 0.61 5.53 1.51
N LEU A 140 -0.07 6.51 0.93
CA LEU A 140 -1.53 6.48 0.76
C LEU A 140 -1.89 5.49 -0.36
N GLY A 141 -2.73 4.51 -0.06
CA GLY A 141 -3.29 3.60 -1.06
C GLY A 141 -4.68 4.04 -1.50
N ILE A 142 -4.88 4.25 -2.80
CA ILE A 142 -6.14 4.65 -3.41
C ILE A 142 -6.80 3.40 -3.98
N VAL A 143 -7.99 3.05 -3.50
CA VAL A 143 -8.73 1.84 -3.91
C VAL A 143 -9.80 2.19 -4.92
N ILE A 144 -9.78 1.54 -6.07
CA ILE A 144 -10.77 1.74 -7.14
C ILE A 144 -12.05 0.95 -6.84
N GLY A 145 -13.18 1.63 -6.83
CA GLY A 145 -14.52 1.04 -6.69
C GLY A 145 -15.22 0.87 -8.02
N ARG A 146 -15.12 1.86 -8.89
CA ARG A 146 -15.69 1.82 -10.25
C ARG A 146 -14.59 1.85 -11.29
N GLY A 147 -14.56 0.84 -12.14
CA GLY A 147 -13.59 0.78 -13.22
C GLY A 147 -13.79 1.88 -14.27
N GLY A 148 -12.75 2.13 -15.04
CA GLY A 148 -12.80 3.10 -16.12
C GLY A 148 -11.47 3.26 -16.85
N ARG A 149 -11.53 3.91 -18.01
CA ARG A 149 -10.34 4.31 -18.79
C ARG A 149 -10.50 5.76 -19.22
N GLY A 150 -9.42 6.53 -19.11
CA GLY A 150 -9.43 7.97 -19.44
C GLY A 150 -10.31 8.77 -18.46
N ILE A 151 -10.33 8.36 -17.19
CA ILE A 151 -11.01 9.07 -16.10
C ILE A 151 -10.37 10.44 -15.96
N THR A 152 -11.17 11.51 -15.88
CA THR A 152 -10.64 12.84 -15.59
C THR A 152 -10.33 13.02 -14.10
N ALA A 153 -9.48 13.96 -13.75
CA ALA A 153 -9.25 14.27 -12.32
C ALA A 153 -10.52 14.75 -11.61
N GLU A 154 -11.41 15.43 -12.32
CA GLU A 154 -12.72 15.87 -11.82
C GLU A 154 -13.62 14.69 -11.46
N ASP A 155 -13.65 13.66 -12.32
CA ASP A 155 -14.48 12.46 -12.14
C ASP A 155 -13.86 11.42 -11.19
N ALA A 156 -12.55 11.53 -10.91
CA ALA A 156 -11.79 10.53 -10.16
C ALA A 156 -12.44 10.14 -8.83
N ALA A 157 -13.01 11.10 -8.11
CA ALA A 157 -13.70 10.84 -6.84
C ALA A 157 -14.87 9.87 -6.99
N GLY A 158 -15.58 9.87 -8.13
CA GLY A 158 -16.66 8.93 -8.41
C GLY A 158 -16.19 7.49 -8.65
N HIS A 159 -14.91 7.29 -8.94
CA HIS A 159 -14.30 6.00 -9.21
C HIS A 159 -13.61 5.38 -7.99
N VAL A 160 -13.31 6.17 -6.95
CA VAL A 160 -12.58 5.72 -5.76
C VAL A 160 -13.54 5.16 -4.71
N ALA A 161 -13.31 3.94 -4.26
CA ALA A 161 -14.01 3.29 -3.15
C ALA A 161 -13.60 3.88 -1.80
N GLY A 162 -12.31 4.11 -1.62
CA GLY A 162 -11.75 4.60 -0.38
C GLY A 162 -10.22 4.55 -0.37
N PHE A 163 -9.67 4.67 0.82
CA PHE A 163 -8.23 4.79 1.03
C PHE A 163 -7.74 3.79 2.07
N THR A 164 -6.50 3.33 1.89
CA THR A 164 -5.83 2.39 2.80
C THR A 164 -4.38 2.81 3.02
N VAL A 165 -3.71 2.18 3.97
CA VAL A 165 -2.26 2.33 4.14
C VAL A 165 -1.54 1.28 3.30
N VAL A 166 -0.46 1.69 2.65
CA VAL A 166 0.47 0.81 1.93
C VAL A 166 1.88 1.06 2.44
N ASN A 167 2.70 0.02 2.49
CA ASN A 167 4.14 0.15 2.68
C ASN A 167 4.84 -0.46 1.46
N ASP A 168 5.41 0.38 0.60
CA ASP A 168 6.11 -0.04 -0.63
C ASP A 168 7.55 -0.47 -0.32
N ILE A 169 7.69 -1.62 0.35
CA ILE A 169 9.00 -2.19 0.72
C ILE A 169 9.87 -2.32 -0.52
N SER A 170 11.15 -1.94 -0.37
CA SER A 170 12.09 -1.79 -1.47
C SER A 170 13.46 -2.37 -1.13
N ALA A 171 13.97 -3.31 -1.92
CA ALA A 171 15.37 -3.72 -1.86
C ALA A 171 16.22 -2.76 -2.70
N ARG A 172 17.06 -1.97 -2.06
CA ARG A 172 17.88 -0.94 -2.73
C ARG A 172 19.12 -1.49 -3.38
N GLY A 173 19.69 -2.55 -2.82
CA GLY A 173 20.91 -3.20 -3.34
C GLY A 173 20.71 -3.75 -4.75
N PRO A 174 19.73 -4.62 -5.02
CA PRO A 174 19.53 -5.20 -6.34
C PRO A 174 18.86 -4.25 -7.34
N HIS A 175 18.41 -3.07 -6.89
CA HIS A 175 17.70 -2.12 -7.76
C HIS A 175 18.57 -1.64 -8.92
N ARG A 176 19.87 -1.40 -8.68
CA ARG A 176 20.81 -0.92 -9.69
C ARG A 176 21.73 -2.03 -10.16
N ARG A 177 21.66 -2.35 -11.43
CA ARG A 177 22.54 -3.35 -12.08
C ARG A 177 23.83 -2.70 -12.54
N GLU A 178 24.93 -3.12 -11.97
CA GLU A 178 26.26 -2.76 -12.48
C GLU A 178 26.53 -3.50 -13.79
N GLY A 179 27.23 -2.85 -14.72
CA GLY A 179 27.54 -3.43 -16.02
C GLY A 179 26.36 -3.60 -16.98
N ALA A 180 25.24 -2.89 -16.75
CA ALA A 180 24.13 -2.87 -17.70
C ALA A 180 24.63 -2.33 -19.06
N PRO A 181 24.25 -2.96 -20.19
CA PRO A 181 24.75 -2.58 -21.52
C PRO A 181 24.26 -1.20 -21.98
N HIS A 182 23.24 -0.67 -21.34
CA HIS A 182 22.68 0.67 -21.62
C HIS A 182 21.92 1.17 -20.37
N ASP A 183 21.85 2.49 -20.19
CA ASP A 183 21.19 3.10 -19.02
C ASP A 183 19.72 2.70 -18.88
N ALA A 184 19.00 2.47 -19.97
CA ALA A 184 17.61 1.98 -19.96
C ALA A 184 17.44 0.61 -19.27
N PHE A 185 18.50 -0.18 -19.16
CA PHE A 185 18.48 -1.51 -18.52
C PHE A 185 19.19 -1.52 -17.16
N ARG A 186 19.50 -0.34 -16.62
CA ARG A 186 20.23 -0.19 -15.36
C ARG A 186 19.40 -0.57 -14.13
N TYR A 187 18.09 -0.41 -14.19
CA TYR A 187 17.21 -0.61 -13.02
C TYR A 187 16.44 -1.92 -13.13
N ASP A 188 16.49 -2.72 -12.07
CA ASP A 188 15.73 -3.96 -11.93
C ASP A 188 14.59 -3.75 -10.93
N TRP A 189 13.43 -3.38 -11.47
CA TRP A 189 12.23 -3.13 -10.66
C TRP A 189 11.66 -4.41 -10.05
N LEU A 190 11.83 -5.57 -10.70
CA LEU A 190 11.39 -6.83 -10.14
C LEU A 190 12.20 -7.19 -8.89
N ALA A 191 13.53 -7.11 -8.99
CA ALA A 191 14.40 -7.40 -7.87
C ALA A 191 14.22 -6.43 -6.70
N SER A 192 13.94 -5.15 -7.01
CA SER A 192 13.79 -4.11 -6.00
C SER A 192 12.42 -4.12 -5.31
N LYS A 193 11.33 -4.17 -6.08
CA LYS A 193 9.98 -3.85 -5.61
C LYS A 193 9.03 -5.04 -5.57
N ALA A 194 9.36 -6.16 -6.22
CA ALA A 194 8.43 -7.25 -6.46
C ALA A 194 8.74 -8.54 -5.68
N GLN A 195 9.60 -8.45 -4.66
CA GLN A 195 9.87 -9.60 -3.80
C GLN A 195 8.62 -9.95 -2.96
N ASP A 196 8.47 -11.20 -2.61
CA ASP A 196 7.37 -11.68 -1.78
C ASP A 196 7.28 -10.87 -0.47
N THR A 197 6.08 -10.56 -0.02
CA THR A 197 5.76 -9.79 1.19
C THR A 197 6.09 -8.28 1.13
N PHE A 198 6.58 -7.75 0.01
CA PHE A 198 7.06 -6.38 -0.11
C PHE A 198 5.95 -5.32 -0.33
N CYS A 199 4.69 -5.66 -0.04
CA CYS A 199 3.58 -4.71 -0.03
C CYS A 199 2.61 -4.96 1.13
N PRO A 200 3.03 -4.70 2.39
CA PRO A 200 2.08 -4.61 3.48
C PRO A 200 0.96 -3.63 3.15
N MET A 201 -0.31 -4.03 3.37
CA MET A 201 -1.50 -3.23 3.06
C MET A 201 -2.58 -3.40 4.14
N GLY A 202 -3.19 -2.30 4.56
CA GLY A 202 -4.28 -2.31 5.54
C GLY A 202 -4.19 -1.17 6.56
N PRO A 203 -4.83 -1.30 7.73
CA PRO A 203 -5.56 -2.46 8.21
C PRO A 203 -6.94 -2.65 7.55
N ALA A 204 -7.48 -1.59 6.97
CA ALA A 204 -8.79 -1.53 6.34
C ALA A 204 -8.78 -0.53 5.19
N VAL A 205 -9.85 -0.49 4.42
CA VAL A 205 -10.15 0.57 3.45
C VAL A 205 -11.19 1.49 4.07
N THR A 206 -10.80 2.72 4.40
CA THR A 206 -11.74 3.75 4.83
C THR A 206 -12.53 4.22 3.62
N PRO A 207 -13.86 4.05 3.59
CA PRO A 207 -14.69 4.53 2.51
C PRO A 207 -14.51 6.02 2.25
N ARG A 208 -14.52 6.40 0.98
CA ARG A 208 -14.28 7.80 0.57
C ARG A 208 -15.23 8.81 1.25
N TRP A 209 -16.49 8.44 1.47
CA TRP A 209 -17.45 9.34 2.13
C TRP A 209 -17.19 9.57 3.62
N LEU A 210 -16.40 8.71 4.27
CA LEU A 210 -15.94 8.89 5.65
C LEU A 210 -14.63 9.69 5.72
N LEU A 211 -13.92 9.85 4.60
CA LEU A 211 -12.67 10.60 4.51
C LEU A 211 -12.78 11.62 3.35
N PRO A 212 -13.57 12.71 3.52
CA PRO A 212 -13.86 13.63 2.44
C PRO A 212 -12.62 14.40 1.95
N ASP A 213 -11.62 14.55 2.79
CA ASP A 213 -10.37 15.23 2.48
C ASP A 213 -9.17 14.35 2.85
N PRO A 214 -8.77 13.44 1.96
CA PRO A 214 -7.60 12.58 2.17
C PRO A 214 -6.29 13.36 2.16
N ASP A 215 -6.24 14.53 1.49
CA ASP A 215 -5.03 15.36 1.37
C ASP A 215 -4.62 15.97 2.71
N ASP A 216 -5.58 16.24 3.61
CA ASP A 216 -5.31 16.79 4.94
C ASP A 216 -4.78 15.73 5.93
N GLN A 217 -4.76 14.49 5.56
CA GLN A 217 -4.36 13.40 6.45
C GLN A 217 -2.84 13.33 6.60
N ARG A 218 -2.38 13.13 7.85
CA ARG A 218 -0.97 13.00 8.16
C ARG A 218 -0.52 11.55 8.09
N LEU A 219 0.50 11.30 7.28
CA LEU A 219 1.18 10.01 7.17
C LEU A 219 2.40 10.03 8.09
N ARG A 220 2.53 8.99 8.93
CA ARG A 220 3.70 8.75 9.78
C ARG A 220 4.15 7.32 9.66
N LEU A 221 5.48 7.12 9.64
CA LEU A 221 6.08 5.81 9.69
C LEU A 221 7.14 5.73 10.79
N TRP A 222 7.12 4.63 11.51
CA TRP A 222 8.13 4.28 12.53
C TRP A 222 8.78 2.96 12.18
N VAL A 223 10.07 2.87 12.44
CA VAL A 223 10.80 1.60 12.55
C VAL A 223 11.12 1.42 14.02
N ASN A 224 10.59 0.37 14.64
CA ASN A 224 10.54 0.21 16.08
C ASN A 224 9.82 1.42 16.72
N ASP A 225 10.47 2.14 17.62
CA ASP A 225 9.92 3.34 18.26
C ASP A 225 10.43 4.64 17.65
N GLU A 226 11.26 4.59 16.59
CA GLU A 226 11.84 5.75 15.96
C GLU A 226 10.97 6.24 14.79
N LEU A 227 10.50 7.49 14.89
CA LEU A 227 9.77 8.14 13.80
C LEU A 227 10.70 8.42 12.61
N LYS A 228 10.36 7.89 11.46
CA LYS A 228 11.13 8.01 10.22
C LYS A 228 10.49 8.95 9.20
N GLN A 229 9.19 8.84 9.01
CA GLN A 229 8.45 9.68 8.06
C GLN A 229 7.32 10.40 8.79
N ASP A 230 7.10 11.68 8.46
CA ASP A 230 6.03 12.49 9.05
C ASP A 230 5.66 13.65 8.13
N GLU A 231 4.67 13.46 7.24
CA GLU A 231 4.26 14.44 6.24
C GLU A 231 2.75 14.31 5.92
N ARG A 232 2.17 15.31 5.27
CA ARG A 232 0.77 15.26 4.83
C ARG A 232 0.64 14.56 3.48
N ALA A 233 -0.47 13.86 3.27
CA ALA A 233 -0.79 13.28 1.97
C ALA A 233 -0.94 14.35 0.88
N GLY A 234 -1.41 15.55 1.23
CA GLY A 234 -1.56 16.67 0.29
C GLY A 234 -0.25 17.34 -0.17
N ASP A 235 0.88 16.97 0.43
CA ASP A 235 2.20 17.47 0.00
C ASP A 235 2.75 16.69 -1.22
N MET A 236 1.94 15.78 -1.79
CA MET A 236 2.24 15.09 -3.04
C MET A 236 2.39 16.09 -4.21
N LEU A 237 3.34 15.82 -5.12
CA LEU A 237 3.54 16.58 -6.36
C LEU A 237 2.37 16.42 -7.33
N VAL A 238 1.84 15.22 -7.41
CA VAL A 238 0.66 14.85 -8.20
C VAL A 238 -0.39 14.33 -7.22
N GLY A 239 -1.49 15.03 -7.08
CA GLY A 239 -2.56 14.70 -6.14
C GLY A 239 -3.24 13.37 -6.49
N TRP A 240 -3.99 12.81 -5.55
CA TRP A 240 -4.60 11.49 -5.72
C TRP A 240 -5.60 11.44 -6.90
N ARG A 241 -6.29 12.54 -7.21
CA ARG A 241 -7.21 12.61 -8.37
C ARG A 241 -6.46 12.53 -9.68
N GLU A 242 -5.39 13.30 -9.78
CA GLU A 242 -4.50 13.32 -10.94
C GLU A 242 -3.78 11.98 -11.12
N LEU A 243 -3.43 11.27 -10.03
CA LEU A 243 -2.88 9.91 -10.11
C LEU A 243 -3.88 8.93 -10.72
N VAL A 244 -5.16 8.98 -10.32
CA VAL A 244 -6.23 8.17 -10.92
C VAL A 244 -6.37 8.48 -12.42
N ALA A 245 -6.39 9.77 -12.77
CA ALA A 245 -6.48 10.21 -14.16
C ALA A 245 -5.27 9.74 -14.98
N ALA A 246 -4.05 9.94 -14.49
CA ALA A 246 -2.82 9.54 -15.15
C ALA A 246 -2.71 8.02 -15.35
N ALA A 247 -3.06 7.23 -14.32
CA ALA A 247 -3.08 5.77 -14.41
C ALA A 247 -4.14 5.28 -15.41
N SER A 248 -5.37 5.82 -15.33
CA SER A 248 -6.47 5.43 -16.22
C SER A 248 -6.25 5.82 -17.70
N ALA A 249 -5.43 6.83 -17.95
CA ALA A 249 -5.01 7.18 -19.32
C ALA A 249 -4.09 6.10 -19.95
N ARG A 250 -3.37 5.34 -19.13
CA ARG A 250 -2.43 4.28 -19.56
C ARG A 250 -3.07 2.90 -19.62
N VAL A 251 -3.82 2.54 -18.57
CA VAL A 251 -4.46 1.24 -18.41
C VAL A 251 -5.91 1.39 -17.98
N THR A 252 -6.77 0.43 -18.35
CA THR A 252 -8.12 0.38 -17.77
C THR A 252 -8.01 0.04 -16.30
N LEU A 253 -8.57 0.88 -15.43
CA LEU A 253 -8.72 0.57 -14.01
C LEU A 253 -9.93 -0.33 -13.81
N GLU A 254 -9.83 -1.26 -12.86
CA GLU A 254 -10.87 -2.21 -12.51
C GLU A 254 -11.22 -2.11 -11.03
N PRO A 255 -12.46 -2.47 -10.62
CA PRO A 255 -12.81 -2.53 -9.21
C PRO A 255 -11.82 -3.40 -8.42
N GLY A 256 -11.30 -2.86 -7.32
CA GLY A 256 -10.29 -3.50 -6.48
C GLY A 256 -8.85 -3.27 -6.91
N ASP A 257 -8.58 -2.51 -7.99
CA ASP A 257 -7.23 -2.02 -8.24
C ASP A 257 -6.79 -1.06 -7.13
N VAL A 258 -5.49 -1.03 -6.86
CA VAL A 258 -4.89 -0.13 -5.88
C VAL A 258 -3.82 0.72 -6.55
N ILE A 259 -3.85 2.03 -6.28
CA ILE A 259 -2.77 2.94 -6.65
C ILE A 259 -2.09 3.37 -5.35
N ALA A 260 -0.83 3.00 -5.17
CA ALA A 260 0.05 3.50 -4.12
C ALA A 260 0.62 4.86 -4.58
N ALA A 261 0.45 5.89 -3.75
CA ALA A 261 0.55 7.28 -4.20
C ALA A 261 1.95 7.89 -4.10
N GLY A 262 2.95 7.10 -3.73
CA GLY A 262 4.31 7.56 -3.47
C GLY A 262 4.55 7.90 -1.99
N THR A 263 5.82 7.94 -1.61
CA THR A 263 6.28 8.11 -0.24
C THR A 263 6.93 9.47 0.01
N PRO A 264 6.76 10.08 1.20
CA PRO A 264 7.46 11.29 1.60
C PRO A 264 8.91 11.00 2.02
N ALA A 265 9.66 12.07 2.38
CA ALA A 265 10.99 11.95 2.96
C ALA A 265 11.00 11.09 4.23
N GLY A 266 12.16 10.52 4.54
CA GLY A 266 12.39 9.71 5.73
C GLY A 266 12.67 8.24 5.42
N VAL A 267 12.88 7.88 4.15
CA VAL A 267 13.32 6.53 3.76
C VAL A 267 14.73 6.24 4.26
N GLY A 268 15.08 4.96 4.35
CA GLY A 268 16.36 4.53 4.95
C GLY A 268 17.58 4.78 4.07
N MET A 269 17.42 4.69 2.75
CA MET A 269 18.54 4.71 1.79
C MET A 269 19.47 5.93 1.94
N PRO A 270 19.00 7.20 2.03
CA PRO A 270 19.90 8.36 2.17
C PRO A 270 20.67 8.36 3.49
N ARG A 271 20.22 7.59 4.48
CA ARG A 271 20.79 7.48 5.82
C ARG A 271 21.58 6.20 6.03
N ALA A 272 21.67 5.34 5.00
CA ALA A 272 22.23 3.99 5.08
C ALA A 272 21.62 3.15 6.22
N GLN A 273 20.30 3.31 6.43
CA GLN A 273 19.52 2.58 7.43
C GLN A 273 18.58 1.62 6.71
N PHE A 274 18.64 0.35 7.06
CA PHE A 274 17.86 -0.69 6.40
C PHE A 274 17.23 -1.64 7.43
N LEU A 275 16.11 -2.25 7.06
CA LEU A 275 15.38 -3.20 7.88
C LEU A 275 16.22 -4.43 8.21
N ARG A 276 16.05 -4.93 9.42
CA ARG A 276 16.74 -6.11 9.95
C ARG A 276 15.75 -7.07 10.60
N HIS A 277 16.15 -8.31 10.73
CA HIS A 277 15.38 -9.28 11.51
C HIS A 277 15.07 -8.76 12.91
N GLY A 278 13.81 -8.85 13.30
CA GLY A 278 13.31 -8.39 14.60
C GLY A 278 12.82 -6.95 14.63
N ASP A 279 13.03 -6.16 13.56
CA ASP A 279 12.43 -4.84 13.45
C ASP A 279 10.90 -4.95 13.33
N VAL A 280 10.22 -3.88 13.70
CA VAL A 280 8.78 -3.70 13.51
C VAL A 280 8.55 -2.39 12.76
N VAL A 281 7.92 -2.47 11.60
CA VAL A 281 7.51 -1.29 10.85
C VAL A 281 6.06 -0.98 11.17
N ARG A 282 5.77 0.29 11.44
CA ARG A 282 4.41 0.79 11.70
C ARG A 282 4.17 2.01 10.82
N VAL A 283 3.11 1.95 10.01
CA VAL A 283 2.66 3.08 9.17
C VAL A 283 1.28 3.47 9.61
N ALA A 284 1.06 4.74 9.90
CA ALA A 284 -0.23 5.28 10.26
C ALA A 284 -0.61 6.45 9.35
N ILE A 285 -1.86 6.46 8.89
CA ILE A 285 -2.46 7.61 8.22
C ILE A 285 -3.70 8.00 9.02
N GLU A 286 -3.78 9.28 9.37
CA GLU A 286 -4.91 9.83 10.11
C GLU A 286 -6.21 9.54 9.35
N GLY A 287 -7.27 9.16 10.06
CA GLY A 287 -8.55 8.81 9.43
C GLY A 287 -8.60 7.46 8.71
N ILE A 288 -7.47 6.74 8.53
CA ILE A 288 -7.43 5.45 7.84
C ILE A 288 -7.07 4.32 8.79
N GLY A 289 -6.05 4.53 9.64
CA GLY A 289 -5.65 3.53 10.62
C GLY A 289 -4.14 3.32 10.68
N THR A 290 -3.75 2.26 11.37
CA THR A 290 -2.35 1.89 11.57
C THR A 290 -2.10 0.47 11.09
N LEU A 291 -1.14 0.34 10.20
CA LEU A 291 -0.62 -0.92 9.69
C LEU A 291 0.68 -1.24 10.43
N ARG A 292 0.80 -2.46 10.96
CA ARG A 292 1.98 -2.93 11.68
C ARG A 292 2.45 -4.25 11.10
N ASN A 293 3.77 -4.37 10.88
CA ASN A 293 4.36 -5.59 10.35
C ASN A 293 5.73 -5.86 10.99
N PRO A 294 5.94 -7.06 11.55
CA PRO A 294 7.27 -7.48 11.98
C PRO A 294 8.14 -7.84 10.78
N VAL A 295 9.45 -7.71 10.93
CA VAL A 295 10.45 -8.09 9.92
C VAL A 295 11.13 -9.38 10.33
N VAL A 296 11.15 -10.37 9.45
CA VAL A 296 11.83 -11.64 9.66
C VAL A 296 12.79 -11.95 8.51
N THR A 297 13.88 -12.64 8.81
CA THR A 297 14.78 -13.14 7.77
C THR A 297 14.21 -14.44 7.19
N ARG A 298 14.13 -14.53 5.87
CA ARG A 298 13.75 -15.76 5.18
C ARG A 298 14.73 -16.88 5.50
N THR A 299 14.19 -18.06 5.82
CA THR A 299 15.01 -19.26 5.86
C THR A 299 15.32 -19.63 4.41
N ARG A 300 16.57 -19.53 3.96
CA ARG A 300 16.97 -20.04 2.65
C ARG A 300 16.65 -21.53 2.62
N ALA A 301 15.69 -21.94 1.81
CA ALA A 301 15.63 -23.33 1.38
C ALA A 301 16.99 -23.65 0.72
N ALA A 302 17.57 -24.79 1.05
CA ALA A 302 18.88 -25.22 0.56
C ALA A 302 18.86 -25.56 -0.95
N THR A 303 18.38 -24.64 -1.78
CA THR A 303 18.41 -24.74 -3.24
C THR A 303 19.43 -23.74 -3.76
N GLY A 304 20.66 -24.24 -3.93
CA GLY A 304 21.76 -23.50 -4.52
C GLY A 304 21.46 -23.02 -5.94
N ALA A 305 21.07 -21.81 -6.07
CA ALA A 305 21.30 -21.02 -7.28
C ALA A 305 21.57 -19.58 -6.84
N ARG A 306 22.82 -19.30 -6.50
CA ARG A 306 23.32 -17.96 -6.76
C ARG A 306 23.13 -17.73 -8.26
N LEU A 307 22.32 -16.74 -8.63
CA LEU A 307 22.44 -16.19 -9.98
C LEU A 307 23.90 -15.77 -10.13
N ALA A 308 24.66 -16.57 -10.88
CA ALA A 308 26.07 -16.31 -11.07
C ALA A 308 26.20 -14.91 -11.67
N ALA A 309 27.00 -14.07 -11.03
CA ALA A 309 27.44 -12.83 -11.66
C ALA A 309 28.00 -13.18 -13.05
N PRO A 310 27.69 -12.40 -14.10
CA PRO A 310 28.24 -12.66 -15.42
C PRO A 310 29.76 -12.69 -15.31
N ARG A 311 30.36 -13.81 -15.72
CA ARG A 311 31.81 -13.94 -15.80
C ARG A 311 32.27 -12.87 -16.77
N GLY A 312 33.03 -11.90 -16.24
CA GLY A 312 33.74 -10.96 -17.09
C GLY A 312 34.62 -11.72 -18.05
N GLY A 313 34.40 -11.50 -19.36
CA GLY A 313 35.30 -11.86 -20.44
C GLY A 313 36.09 -10.63 -20.86
#